data_1aa6f8d955826d153821e23bd420a5e0
#
_entry.id   1aa6f8d955826d153821e23bd420a5e0
#
_cell.length_a   1.000
_cell.length_b   1.000
_cell.length_c   1.000
_cell.angle_alpha   90.00
_cell.angle_beta   90.00
_cell.angle_gamma   90.00
#
_symmetry.space_group_name_H-M   'P 1'
#
loop_
_entity.id
_entity.type
_entity.pdbx_description
1 polymer ?
#
loop_
_entity_poly.entity_id
_entity_poly.type
_entity_poly.pdbx_seq_one_letter_code
_entity_poly.pdbx_strand_id
1 'polypeptide(L)'
;ETGPTWQAMRLSRNRNWGQPITVDYLQDLSVKVAKHTSWSGIYVGDISQPRGGPMLSGHASHQIGLDADIWLLPKTDKVLTRAKRENISSISMRRASGAFTNGRWTKDHEKVLQLAASDQRVARIFLFPGAKVAMCKSTTGNRSWLRKIRPWYGHHYHFHVRLKCPNGQKSCVNQAPPPPGDGCKEAENWVKRILDPPPPNPNAKPRKPKRPITLARLPQQCTGVLSAL
;
A
#
# COMPACT_ATOMS: atom_id res chain seq x y z
N GLU A 1 -10.94 -3.04 14.77
CA GLU A 1 -9.65 -2.39 15.07
C GLU A 1 -8.55 -3.39 15.46
N THR A 2 -8.89 -4.57 15.95
CA THR A 2 -7.95 -5.61 16.42
C THR A 2 -8.53 -6.99 16.18
N GLY A 3 -7.72 -7.89 15.67
CA GLY A 3 -7.97 -9.33 15.57
C GLY A 3 -6.76 -10.13 16.05
N PRO A 4 -6.86 -11.45 16.09
CA PRO A 4 -5.77 -12.31 16.58
C PRO A 4 -4.44 -12.07 15.83
N THR A 5 -4.53 -11.89 14.52
CA THR A 5 -3.38 -11.77 13.62
C THR A 5 -3.23 -10.38 12.97
N TRP A 6 -4.01 -9.39 13.35
CA TRP A 6 -3.90 -8.03 12.80
C TRP A 6 -4.25 -6.95 13.83
N GLN A 7 -3.69 -5.77 13.63
CA GLN A 7 -4.04 -4.56 14.39
C GLN A 7 -4.01 -3.34 13.47
N ALA A 8 -5.09 -2.53 13.54
CA ALA A 8 -5.11 -1.22 12.89
C ALA A 8 -4.26 -0.23 13.69
N MET A 9 -3.47 0.58 13.01
CA MET A 9 -2.54 1.56 13.57
C MET A 9 -3.05 2.98 13.35
N ARG A 10 -2.58 3.94 14.17
CA ARG A 10 -2.92 5.35 14.02
C ARG A 10 -4.43 5.63 14.05
N LEU A 11 -5.13 5.04 15.03
CA LEU A 11 -6.59 5.10 15.14
C LEU A 11 -7.16 6.52 15.24
N SER A 12 -6.37 7.47 15.80
CA SER A 12 -6.76 8.89 15.89
C SER A 12 -6.98 9.53 14.53
N ARG A 13 -6.39 8.98 13.46
CA ARG A 13 -6.60 9.48 12.10
C ARG A 13 -7.98 9.19 11.55
N ASN A 14 -8.72 8.25 12.16
CA ASN A 14 -10.03 7.78 11.70
C ASN A 14 -10.00 7.35 10.21
N ARG A 15 -8.98 6.57 9.82
CA ARG A 15 -8.74 6.12 8.44
C ARG A 15 -8.71 4.61 8.30
N ASN A 16 -9.34 3.90 9.19
CA ASN A 16 -9.42 2.44 9.22
C ASN A 16 -10.79 1.91 8.74
N TRP A 17 -11.39 2.61 7.77
CA TRP A 17 -12.67 2.26 7.17
C TRP A 17 -12.46 1.65 5.79
N GLY A 18 -13.00 0.48 5.56
CA GLY A 18 -12.88 -0.25 4.29
C GLY A 18 -14.18 -0.86 3.86
N GLN A 19 -14.29 -1.17 2.57
CA GLN A 19 -15.38 -2.01 2.11
C GLN A 19 -15.25 -3.42 2.72
N PRO A 20 -16.36 -4.19 2.85
CA PRO A 20 -16.31 -5.55 3.41
C PRO A 20 -15.22 -6.42 2.76
N ILE A 21 -15.11 -6.42 1.43
CA ILE A 21 -14.09 -7.17 0.71
C ILE A 21 -12.65 -6.79 1.12
N THR A 22 -12.42 -5.53 1.52
CA THR A 22 -11.11 -5.09 2.00
C THR A 22 -10.82 -5.59 3.40
N VAL A 23 -11.82 -5.57 4.27
CA VAL A 23 -11.71 -6.11 5.63
C VAL A 23 -11.44 -7.61 5.58
N ASP A 24 -12.24 -8.36 4.80
CA ASP A 24 -12.07 -9.80 4.60
C ASP A 24 -10.67 -10.13 4.04
N TYR A 25 -10.21 -9.37 3.04
CA TYR A 25 -8.87 -9.53 2.48
C TYR A 25 -7.78 -9.35 3.53
N LEU A 26 -7.86 -8.30 4.34
CA LEU A 26 -6.86 -8.01 5.38
C LEU A 26 -6.83 -9.09 6.47
N GLN A 27 -7.99 -9.59 6.87
CA GLN A 27 -8.11 -10.68 7.83
C GLN A 27 -7.51 -11.97 7.26
N ASP A 28 -7.89 -12.36 6.05
CA ASP A 28 -7.36 -13.55 5.37
C ASP A 28 -5.83 -13.48 5.19
N LEU A 29 -5.34 -12.31 4.75
CA LEU A 29 -3.90 -12.11 4.57
C LEU A 29 -3.18 -12.22 5.91
N SER A 30 -3.73 -11.64 6.98
CA SER A 30 -3.10 -11.67 8.30
C SER A 30 -2.93 -13.08 8.85
N VAL A 31 -3.93 -13.94 8.65
CA VAL A 31 -3.88 -15.38 9.02
C VAL A 31 -2.83 -16.11 8.17
N LYS A 32 -2.82 -15.88 6.85
CA LYS A 32 -1.82 -16.48 5.96
C LYS A 32 -0.39 -16.06 6.35
N VAL A 33 -0.19 -14.79 6.69
CA VAL A 33 1.11 -14.26 7.13
C VAL A 33 1.55 -14.95 8.43
N ALA A 34 0.69 -15.02 9.44
CA ALA A 34 1.01 -15.70 10.70
C ALA A 34 1.32 -17.20 10.53
N LYS A 35 0.66 -17.85 9.54
CA LYS A 35 0.91 -19.28 9.24
C LYS A 35 2.20 -19.54 8.48
N HIS A 36 2.64 -18.63 7.62
CA HIS A 36 3.69 -18.90 6.62
C HIS A 36 4.96 -18.07 6.79
N THR A 37 5.05 -17.25 7.83
CA THR A 37 6.22 -16.42 8.17
C THR A 37 6.48 -16.45 9.68
N SER A 38 7.56 -15.83 10.12
CA SER A 38 7.84 -15.61 11.54
C SER A 38 7.01 -14.47 12.16
N TRP A 39 6.20 -13.75 11.36
CA TRP A 39 5.36 -12.66 11.85
C TRP A 39 4.07 -13.21 12.47
N SER A 40 3.65 -12.67 13.60
CA SER A 40 2.36 -13.02 14.21
C SER A 40 1.16 -12.37 13.51
N GLY A 41 1.33 -11.90 12.28
CA GLY A 41 0.32 -11.24 11.47
C GLY A 41 0.78 -9.91 10.90
N ILE A 42 -0.13 -8.94 10.74
CA ILE A 42 0.13 -7.66 10.09
C ILE A 42 -0.32 -6.46 10.92
N TYR A 43 0.38 -5.33 10.75
CA TYR A 43 -0.10 -4.01 11.15
C TYR A 43 -0.71 -3.31 9.95
N VAL A 44 -1.97 -2.88 10.10
CA VAL A 44 -2.74 -2.18 9.07
C VAL A 44 -2.67 -0.68 9.33
N GLY A 45 -2.20 0.06 8.34
CA GLY A 45 -2.18 1.52 8.33
C GLY A 45 -3.50 2.13 7.83
N ASP A 46 -3.37 3.19 7.02
CA ASP A 46 -4.54 3.89 6.48
C ASP A 46 -5.28 3.01 5.44
N ILE A 47 -6.60 3.02 5.48
CA ILE A 47 -7.50 2.43 4.49
C ILE A 47 -8.28 3.56 3.81
N SER A 48 -9.32 4.09 4.46
CA SER A 48 -10.16 5.18 3.97
C SER A 48 -10.80 5.92 5.14
N GLN A 49 -11.37 7.08 4.87
CA GLN A 49 -12.22 7.82 5.80
C GLN A 49 -13.60 7.14 5.92
N PRO A 50 -14.40 7.43 6.96
CA PRO A 50 -15.69 6.77 7.22
C PRO A 50 -16.66 6.77 6.03
N ARG A 51 -16.68 7.85 5.27
CA ARG A 51 -17.55 8.02 4.09
C ARG A 51 -16.77 8.03 2.77
N GLY A 52 -15.48 7.64 2.83
CA GLY A 52 -14.59 7.73 1.68
C GLY A 52 -14.23 9.18 1.30
N GLY A 53 -13.98 9.40 0.02
CA GLY A 53 -13.59 10.70 -0.51
C GLY A 53 -12.10 11.02 -0.34
N PRO A 54 -11.65 12.17 -0.86
CA PRO A 54 -10.24 12.55 -0.88
C PRO A 54 -9.74 12.89 0.52
N MET A 55 -8.54 12.43 0.84
CA MET A 55 -7.84 12.82 2.07
C MET A 55 -7.14 14.16 1.89
N LEU A 56 -7.09 14.98 2.95
CA LEU A 56 -6.43 16.29 2.93
C LEU A 56 -4.91 16.21 2.77
N SER A 57 -4.31 15.06 3.10
CA SER A 57 -2.86 14.87 3.04
C SER A 57 -2.48 13.51 2.49
N GLY A 58 -1.48 13.50 1.63
CA GLY A 58 -0.62 12.35 1.31
C GLY A 58 -1.18 11.31 0.34
N HIS A 59 -2.43 10.97 0.40
CA HIS A 59 -3.01 9.84 -0.32
C HIS A 59 -3.85 10.28 -1.50
N ALA A 60 -3.39 9.98 -2.74
CA ALA A 60 -4.18 10.21 -3.96
C ALA A 60 -5.23 9.12 -4.20
N SER A 61 -5.04 7.95 -3.60
CA SER A 61 -5.98 6.82 -3.52
C SER A 61 -6.65 6.79 -2.13
N HIS A 62 -7.06 5.66 -1.62
CA HIS A 62 -7.72 5.54 -0.31
C HIS A 62 -9.08 6.26 -0.22
N GLN A 63 -9.76 6.43 -1.37
CA GLN A 63 -10.99 7.24 -1.42
C GLN A 63 -12.26 6.42 -1.38
N ILE A 64 -12.19 5.13 -1.71
CA ILE A 64 -13.36 4.26 -1.88
C ILE A 64 -13.31 2.99 -1.01
N GLY A 65 -12.39 2.93 -0.07
CA GLY A 65 -12.24 1.79 0.85
C GLY A 65 -11.71 0.50 0.21
N LEU A 66 -11.08 0.58 -0.96
CA LEU A 66 -10.46 -0.57 -1.66
C LEU A 66 -8.92 -0.51 -1.66
N ASP A 67 -8.35 0.43 -0.93
CA ASP A 67 -6.91 0.59 -0.74
C ASP A 67 -6.56 0.39 0.73
N ALA A 68 -5.41 -0.22 0.99
CA ALA A 68 -4.91 -0.38 2.36
C ALA A 68 -3.39 -0.32 2.38
N ASP A 69 -2.84 0.40 3.35
CA ASP A 69 -1.42 0.40 3.68
C ASP A 69 -1.13 -0.69 4.71
N ILE A 70 -0.19 -1.56 4.42
CA ILE A 70 0.26 -2.61 5.34
C ILE A 70 1.72 -2.35 5.69
N TRP A 71 2.00 -2.22 6.98
CA TRP A 71 3.32 -1.88 7.45
C TRP A 71 4.34 -2.99 7.17
N LEU A 72 5.56 -2.61 6.82
CA LEU A 72 6.70 -3.51 6.70
C LEU A 72 7.34 -3.84 8.07
N LEU A 73 6.80 -3.31 9.14
CA LEU A 73 7.15 -3.69 10.50
C LEU A 73 6.45 -5.01 10.87
N PRO A 74 7.20 -6.08 11.21
CA PRO A 74 6.61 -7.33 11.66
C PRO A 74 5.70 -7.15 12.88
N LYS A 75 4.47 -7.69 12.83
CA LYS A 75 3.61 -7.75 13.99
C LYS A 75 4.17 -8.76 14.99
N THR A 76 4.24 -8.38 16.26
CA THR A 76 4.59 -9.24 17.38
C THR A 76 3.34 -9.93 17.94
N ASP A 77 3.51 -10.94 18.80
CA ASP A 77 2.42 -11.63 19.50
C ASP A 77 1.61 -10.69 20.41
N LYS A 78 2.24 -9.61 20.87
CA LYS A 78 1.60 -8.68 21.82
C LYS A 78 0.52 -7.86 21.15
N VAL A 79 -0.62 -7.74 21.82
CA VAL A 79 -1.63 -6.73 21.50
C VAL A 79 -1.09 -5.38 22.01
N LEU A 80 -0.87 -4.46 21.08
CA LEU A 80 -0.41 -3.12 21.43
C LEU A 80 -1.55 -2.30 22.02
N THR A 81 -1.27 -1.55 23.09
CA THR A 81 -2.21 -0.57 23.64
C THR A 81 -2.53 0.52 22.60
N ARG A 82 -3.65 1.23 22.79
CA ARG A 82 -4.02 2.35 21.90
C ARG A 82 -2.89 3.38 21.80
N ALA A 83 -2.30 3.75 22.93
CA ALA A 83 -1.16 4.69 22.96
C ALA A 83 0.05 4.20 22.14
N LYS A 84 0.40 2.91 22.25
CA LYS A 84 1.48 2.34 21.45
C LYS A 84 1.14 2.34 19.96
N ARG A 85 -0.10 2.03 19.58
CA ARG A 85 -0.55 2.05 18.18
C ARG A 85 -0.50 3.46 17.57
N GLU A 86 -0.66 4.52 18.38
CA GLU A 86 -0.48 5.90 17.94
C GLU A 86 0.99 6.32 17.80
N ASN A 87 1.88 5.83 18.65
CA ASN A 87 3.23 6.39 18.79
C ASN A 87 4.32 5.61 18.05
N ILE A 88 4.20 4.28 17.89
CA ILE A 88 5.18 3.53 17.11
C ILE A 88 5.01 3.84 15.61
N SER A 89 6.11 3.72 14.87
CA SER A 89 6.11 3.88 13.42
C SER A 89 6.61 2.62 12.75
N SER A 90 6.16 2.39 11.53
CA SER A 90 6.78 1.40 10.67
C SER A 90 8.24 1.79 10.38
N ILE A 91 9.03 0.81 10.00
CA ILE A 91 10.47 0.96 9.78
C ILE A 91 10.80 0.95 8.29
N SER A 92 11.80 1.76 7.91
CA SER A 92 12.27 1.79 6.52
C SER A 92 13.02 0.51 6.17
N MET A 93 12.64 -0.09 5.06
CA MET A 93 13.34 -1.22 4.45
C MET A 93 14.36 -0.78 3.40
N ARG A 94 14.45 0.51 3.12
CA ARG A 94 15.38 1.10 2.17
C ARG A 94 16.65 1.57 2.89
N ARG A 95 17.83 1.44 2.26
CA ARG A 95 19.07 2.07 2.72
C ARG A 95 18.90 3.58 2.78
N ALA A 96 19.60 4.22 3.70
CA ALA A 96 19.56 5.68 3.85
C ALA A 96 20.01 6.38 2.54
N SER A 97 21.07 5.88 1.90
CA SER A 97 21.50 6.29 0.57
C SER A 97 21.15 5.23 -0.48
N GLY A 98 20.67 5.67 -1.63
CA GLY A 98 20.37 4.80 -2.76
C GLY A 98 18.97 4.20 -2.78
N ALA A 99 18.79 3.17 -3.60
CA ALA A 99 17.48 2.63 -3.96
C ALA A 99 17.23 1.20 -3.44
N PHE A 100 18.22 0.55 -2.85
CA PHE A 100 18.15 -0.87 -2.49
C PHE A 100 17.62 -1.10 -1.07
N THR A 101 17.32 -2.36 -0.77
CA THR A 101 16.93 -2.81 0.57
C THR A 101 18.09 -2.70 1.56
N ASN A 102 17.76 -2.47 2.84
CA ASN A 102 18.71 -2.53 3.95
C ASN A 102 18.69 -3.93 4.62
N GLY A 103 19.49 -4.11 5.68
CA GLY A 103 19.59 -5.39 6.40
C GLY A 103 18.34 -5.82 7.17
N ARG A 104 17.29 -4.99 7.23
CA ARG A 104 16.00 -5.34 7.86
C ARG A 104 15.06 -6.05 6.90
N TRP A 105 15.32 -5.99 5.60
CA TRP A 105 14.56 -6.73 4.59
C TRP A 105 14.91 -8.22 4.68
N THR A 106 13.92 -9.06 4.91
CA THR A 106 14.07 -10.49 5.11
C THR A 106 13.23 -11.31 4.10
N LYS A 107 13.43 -12.61 4.09
CA LYS A 107 12.60 -13.53 3.33
C LYS A 107 11.12 -13.50 3.72
N ASP A 108 10.82 -13.18 4.97
CA ASP A 108 9.43 -13.02 5.41
C ASP A 108 8.75 -11.84 4.74
N HIS A 109 9.44 -10.72 4.53
CA HIS A 109 8.90 -9.59 3.75
C HIS A 109 8.54 -10.01 2.33
N GLU A 110 9.41 -10.79 1.68
CA GLU A 110 9.15 -11.34 0.34
C GLU A 110 7.93 -12.28 0.36
N LYS A 111 7.84 -13.14 1.37
CA LYS A 111 6.73 -14.08 1.54
C LYS A 111 5.41 -13.36 1.80
N VAL A 112 5.38 -12.34 2.65
CA VAL A 112 4.20 -11.50 2.90
C VAL A 112 3.70 -10.87 1.60
N LEU A 113 4.60 -10.31 0.79
CA LEU A 113 4.25 -9.69 -0.50
C LEU A 113 3.80 -10.73 -1.53
N GLN A 114 4.39 -11.93 -1.53
CA GLN A 114 3.92 -13.03 -2.35
C GLN A 114 2.49 -13.44 -1.98
N LEU A 115 2.22 -13.64 -0.70
CA LEU A 115 0.88 -13.99 -0.21
C LEU A 115 -0.15 -12.90 -0.56
N ALA A 116 0.21 -11.64 -0.34
CA ALA A 116 -0.64 -10.50 -0.69
C ALA A 116 -0.94 -10.43 -2.20
N ALA A 117 0.09 -10.51 -3.05
CA ALA A 117 -0.08 -10.39 -4.50
C ALA A 117 -0.74 -11.60 -5.15
N SER A 118 -0.64 -12.78 -4.54
CA SER A 118 -1.27 -14.01 -5.05
C SER A 118 -2.79 -14.02 -4.87
N ASP A 119 -3.33 -13.18 -4.01
CA ASP A 119 -4.78 -13.08 -3.83
C ASP A 119 -5.46 -12.50 -5.07
N GLN A 120 -6.56 -13.13 -5.50
CA GLN A 120 -7.26 -12.74 -6.72
C GLN A 120 -8.00 -11.41 -6.60
N ARG A 121 -8.35 -11.00 -5.39
CA ARG A 121 -8.96 -9.70 -5.09
C ARG A 121 -8.01 -8.53 -5.36
N VAL A 122 -6.69 -8.78 -5.31
CA VAL A 122 -5.67 -7.74 -5.49
C VAL A 122 -5.52 -7.37 -6.97
N ALA A 123 -5.70 -6.08 -7.27
CA ALA A 123 -5.44 -5.49 -8.57
C ALA A 123 -3.96 -5.14 -8.74
N ARG A 124 -3.36 -4.49 -7.72
CA ARG A 124 -1.93 -4.12 -7.70
C ARG A 124 -1.44 -3.83 -6.27
N ILE A 125 -0.13 -3.81 -6.13
CA ILE A 125 0.57 -3.43 -4.91
C ILE A 125 1.64 -2.40 -5.28
N PHE A 126 1.73 -1.29 -4.55
CA PHE A 126 2.83 -0.35 -4.68
C PHE A 126 3.90 -0.62 -3.61
N LEU A 127 5.16 -0.66 -4.06
CA LEU A 127 6.32 -0.94 -3.22
C LEU A 127 7.52 -0.15 -3.74
N PHE A 128 8.48 0.16 -2.88
CA PHE A 128 9.69 0.83 -3.36
C PHE A 128 10.51 -0.04 -4.33
N PRO A 129 11.17 0.56 -5.33
CA PRO A 129 11.76 -0.19 -6.45
C PRO A 129 12.80 -1.22 -6.03
N GLY A 130 13.65 -0.91 -5.04
CA GLY A 130 14.71 -1.80 -4.60
C GLY A 130 14.23 -3.11 -4.00
N ALA A 131 13.10 -3.09 -3.27
CA ALA A 131 12.49 -4.33 -2.78
C ALA A 131 11.91 -5.17 -3.93
N LYS A 132 11.29 -4.52 -4.92
CA LYS A 132 10.83 -5.22 -6.12
C LYS A 132 11.99 -5.89 -6.86
N VAL A 133 13.13 -5.20 -7.03
CA VAL A 133 14.35 -5.77 -7.64
C VAL A 133 14.88 -6.95 -6.81
N ALA A 134 14.89 -6.84 -5.47
CA ALA A 134 15.31 -7.93 -4.60
C ALA A 134 14.45 -9.19 -4.82
N MET A 135 13.11 -9.03 -4.81
CA MET A 135 12.18 -10.13 -5.08
C MET A 135 12.35 -10.71 -6.50
N CYS A 136 12.60 -9.87 -7.50
CA CYS A 136 12.86 -10.34 -8.87
C CYS A 136 14.08 -11.25 -8.97
N LYS A 137 15.11 -10.98 -8.16
CA LYS A 137 16.34 -11.78 -8.10
C LYS A 137 16.17 -13.07 -7.30
N SER A 138 15.39 -13.03 -6.23
CA SER A 138 15.24 -14.14 -5.29
C SER A 138 14.15 -15.13 -5.68
N THR A 139 13.13 -14.69 -6.47
CA THR A 139 11.99 -15.54 -6.81
C THR A 139 12.37 -16.54 -7.91
N THR A 140 12.21 -17.81 -7.60
CA THR A 140 12.28 -18.94 -8.53
C THR A 140 10.88 -19.52 -8.76
N GLY A 141 10.70 -20.30 -9.84
CA GLY A 141 9.42 -20.94 -10.16
C GLY A 141 8.32 -19.94 -10.60
N ASN A 142 7.14 -20.03 -10.01
CA ASN A 142 6.01 -19.19 -10.42
C ASN A 142 6.23 -17.71 -10.05
N ARG A 143 6.37 -16.85 -11.07
CA ARG A 143 6.63 -15.42 -10.96
C ARG A 143 5.40 -14.55 -11.28
N SER A 144 4.25 -15.15 -11.59
CA SER A 144 3.05 -14.42 -12.06
C SER A 144 2.55 -13.35 -11.09
N TRP A 145 2.68 -13.58 -9.79
CA TRP A 145 2.30 -12.63 -8.74
C TRP A 145 3.14 -11.35 -8.75
N LEU A 146 4.40 -11.40 -9.21
CA LEU A 146 5.27 -10.24 -9.32
C LEU A 146 4.68 -9.16 -10.24
N ARG A 147 3.88 -9.53 -11.25
CA ARG A 147 3.21 -8.57 -12.14
C ARG A 147 2.40 -7.54 -11.38
N LYS A 148 1.74 -7.93 -10.29
CA LYS A 148 0.90 -7.04 -9.50
C LYS A 148 1.71 -6.05 -8.64
N ILE A 149 2.99 -6.34 -8.34
CA ILE A 149 3.83 -5.46 -7.53
C ILE A 149 4.50 -4.43 -8.42
N ARG A 150 4.14 -3.16 -8.21
CA ARG A 150 4.59 -2.03 -9.03
C ARG A 150 5.53 -1.13 -8.23
N PRO A 151 6.65 -0.71 -8.82
CA PRO A 151 7.55 0.23 -8.17
C PRO A 151 6.87 1.60 -8.01
N TRP A 152 7.00 2.19 -6.82
CA TRP A 152 6.46 3.52 -6.56
C TRP A 152 7.28 4.27 -5.51
N TYR A 153 7.28 5.60 -5.55
CA TYR A 153 7.97 6.42 -4.56
C TYR A 153 7.35 6.27 -3.16
N GLY A 154 8.17 6.44 -2.11
CA GLY A 154 7.71 6.54 -0.72
C GLY A 154 7.33 5.22 -0.05
N HIS A 155 7.09 4.13 -0.78
CA HIS A 155 6.59 2.86 -0.27
C HIS A 155 7.72 1.96 0.29
N HIS A 156 8.53 2.48 1.22
CA HIS A 156 9.61 1.73 1.87
C HIS A 156 9.40 1.49 3.37
N TYR A 157 8.32 2.03 3.95
CA TYR A 157 7.84 1.75 5.31
C TYR A 157 6.63 0.82 5.31
N HIS A 158 5.86 0.82 4.24
CA HIS A 158 4.66 0.03 4.00
C HIS A 158 4.58 -0.35 2.54
N PHE A 159 3.78 -1.33 2.23
CA PHE A 159 3.28 -1.56 0.88
C PHE A 159 1.80 -1.18 0.81
N HIS A 160 1.41 -0.62 -0.31
CA HIS A 160 0.05 -0.18 -0.55
C HIS A 160 -0.65 -1.20 -1.46
N VAL A 161 -1.76 -1.75 -0.99
CA VAL A 161 -2.58 -2.68 -1.77
C VAL A 161 -3.80 -1.97 -2.32
N ARG A 162 -4.07 -2.16 -3.61
CA ARG A 162 -5.35 -1.83 -4.23
C ARG A 162 -6.08 -3.10 -4.59
N LEU A 163 -7.33 -3.24 -4.12
CA LEU A 163 -8.23 -4.31 -4.51
C LEU A 163 -9.00 -3.97 -5.81
N LYS A 164 -9.51 -5.00 -6.46
CA LYS A 164 -10.46 -4.88 -7.55
C LYS A 164 -11.81 -4.42 -7.02
N CYS A 165 -12.60 -3.80 -7.87
CA CYS A 165 -13.99 -3.52 -7.57
C CYS A 165 -14.73 -4.80 -7.22
N PRO A 166 -15.59 -4.79 -6.19
CA PRO A 166 -16.47 -5.92 -5.90
C PRO A 166 -17.42 -6.19 -7.06
N ASN A 167 -17.74 -7.45 -7.27
CA ASN A 167 -18.70 -7.84 -8.30
C ASN A 167 -20.06 -7.16 -8.03
N GLY A 168 -20.71 -6.68 -9.09
CA GLY A 168 -22.01 -6.04 -9.00
C GLY A 168 -22.01 -4.56 -8.63
N GLN A 169 -20.89 -3.98 -8.23
CA GLN A 169 -20.80 -2.53 -7.95
C GLN A 169 -20.62 -1.71 -9.24
N LYS A 170 -21.73 -1.31 -9.85
CA LYS A 170 -21.75 -0.57 -11.13
C LYS A 170 -21.02 0.79 -11.10
N SER A 171 -20.95 1.44 -9.94
CA SER A 171 -20.26 2.75 -9.78
C SER A 171 -18.76 2.62 -9.52
N CYS A 172 -18.24 1.41 -9.32
CA CYS A 172 -16.83 1.16 -9.13
C CYS A 172 -16.16 0.80 -10.47
N VAL A 173 -15.12 1.54 -10.83
CA VAL A 173 -14.37 1.31 -12.08
C VAL A 173 -12.97 0.78 -11.75
N ASN A 174 -12.66 -0.42 -12.25
CA ASN A 174 -11.33 -0.98 -12.14
C ASN A 174 -10.31 -0.15 -12.94
N GLN A 175 -9.16 0.08 -12.36
CA GLN A 175 -8.03 0.61 -13.13
C GLN A 175 -7.56 -0.41 -14.16
N ALA A 176 -6.98 0.06 -15.26
CA ALA A 176 -6.34 -0.81 -16.25
C ALA A 176 -5.38 -1.79 -15.58
N PRO A 177 -5.36 -3.06 -15.98
CA PRO A 177 -4.48 -4.06 -15.37
C PRO A 177 -3.00 -3.66 -15.55
N PRO A 178 -2.11 -4.11 -14.65
CA PRO A 178 -0.68 -3.92 -14.83
C PRO A 178 -0.23 -4.49 -16.21
N PRO A 179 0.79 -3.90 -16.86
CA PRO A 179 1.34 -4.42 -18.09
C PRO A 179 1.71 -5.91 -17.98
N PRO A 180 1.76 -6.65 -19.09
CA PRO A 180 2.18 -8.05 -19.09
C PRO A 180 3.62 -8.23 -18.59
N GLY A 181 3.99 -9.45 -18.21
CA GLY A 181 5.29 -9.79 -17.65
C GLY A 181 5.37 -9.57 -16.13
N ASP A 182 6.51 -9.81 -15.54
CA ASP A 182 6.74 -9.73 -14.09
C ASP A 182 7.05 -8.31 -13.57
N GLY A 183 7.25 -7.33 -14.45
CA GLY A 183 7.55 -5.94 -14.10
C GLY A 183 8.95 -5.71 -13.52
N CYS A 184 9.85 -6.69 -13.63
CA CYS A 184 11.21 -6.59 -13.05
C CYS A 184 12.06 -5.54 -13.78
N LYS A 185 11.99 -5.50 -15.11
CA LYS A 185 12.71 -4.49 -15.91
C LYS A 185 12.27 -3.06 -15.57
N GLU A 186 10.99 -2.86 -15.31
CA GLU A 186 10.50 -1.56 -14.85
C GLU A 186 11.12 -1.16 -13.51
N ALA A 187 11.19 -2.08 -12.55
CA ALA A 187 11.79 -1.80 -11.24
C ALA A 187 13.30 -1.48 -11.34
N GLU A 188 14.03 -2.20 -12.20
CA GLU A 188 15.44 -1.90 -12.50
C GLU A 188 15.61 -0.50 -13.09
N ASN A 189 14.75 -0.12 -14.04
CA ASN A 189 14.78 1.23 -14.64
C ASN A 189 14.48 2.32 -13.60
N TRP A 190 13.59 2.07 -12.64
CA TRP A 190 13.34 2.97 -11.52
C TRP A 190 14.56 3.11 -10.62
N VAL A 191 15.21 1.98 -10.28
CA VAL A 191 16.46 1.99 -9.49
C VAL A 191 17.54 2.78 -10.21
N LYS A 192 17.73 2.54 -11.51
CA LYS A 192 18.70 3.30 -12.33
C LYS A 192 18.44 4.80 -12.25
N ARG A 193 17.21 5.26 -12.42
CA ARG A 193 16.86 6.69 -12.35
C ARG A 193 17.05 7.31 -10.96
N ILE A 194 16.99 6.50 -9.89
CA ILE A 194 17.26 6.98 -8.54
C ILE A 194 18.76 7.12 -8.29
N LEU A 195 19.56 6.19 -8.82
CA LEU A 195 21.01 6.17 -8.63
C LEU A 195 21.73 7.14 -9.58
N ASP A 196 21.20 7.29 -10.78
CA ASP A 196 21.71 8.15 -11.85
C ASP A 196 20.53 8.98 -12.40
N PRO A 197 20.11 10.02 -11.68
CA PRO A 197 19.01 10.86 -12.11
C PRO A 197 19.40 11.67 -13.35
N PRO A 198 18.49 11.80 -14.34
CA PRO A 198 18.75 12.66 -15.49
C PRO A 198 18.98 14.10 -15.03
N PRO A 199 19.79 14.88 -15.77
CA PRO A 199 20.01 16.28 -15.45
C PRO A 199 18.68 17.04 -15.35
N PRO A 200 18.56 18.03 -14.47
CA PRO A 200 17.37 18.87 -14.39
C PRO A 200 17.04 19.48 -15.75
N ASN A 201 15.76 19.43 -16.12
CA ASN A 201 15.32 20.11 -17.34
C ASN A 201 15.44 21.63 -17.12
N PRO A 202 16.32 22.34 -17.85
CA PRO A 202 16.52 23.78 -17.68
C PRO A 202 15.28 24.61 -18.02
N ASN A 203 14.38 24.05 -18.83
CA ASN A 203 13.11 24.67 -19.23
C ASN A 203 11.92 24.23 -18.37
N ALA A 204 12.16 23.52 -17.25
CA ALA A 204 11.07 23.08 -16.37
C ALA A 204 10.41 24.29 -15.71
N LYS A 205 9.14 24.51 -16.04
CA LYS A 205 8.33 25.53 -15.34
C LYS A 205 8.18 25.16 -13.87
N PRO A 206 8.26 26.13 -12.93
CA PRO A 206 7.98 25.88 -11.53
C PRO A 206 6.63 25.16 -11.35
N ARG A 207 6.62 24.12 -10.54
CA ARG A 207 5.36 23.44 -10.20
C ARG A 207 4.46 24.41 -9.45
N LYS A 208 3.27 24.68 -10.01
CA LYS A 208 2.26 25.47 -9.28
C LYS A 208 1.92 24.74 -7.96
N PRO A 209 1.77 25.47 -6.85
CA PRO A 209 1.30 24.89 -5.59
C PRO A 209 0.00 24.10 -5.82
N LYS A 210 -0.11 22.91 -5.23
CA LYS A 210 -1.38 22.17 -5.27
C LYS A 210 -2.45 23.00 -4.55
N ARG A 211 -3.53 23.29 -5.24
CA ARG A 211 -4.68 23.96 -4.62
C ARG A 211 -5.27 23.04 -3.54
N PRO A 212 -5.64 23.55 -2.36
CA PRO A 212 -6.26 22.74 -1.33
C PRO A 212 -7.57 22.12 -1.84
N ILE A 213 -7.87 20.93 -1.35
CA ILE A 213 -9.15 20.27 -1.61
C ILE A 213 -10.19 20.96 -0.74
N THR A 214 -11.23 21.52 -1.39
CA THR A 214 -12.38 22.13 -0.73
C THR A 214 -13.67 21.46 -1.18
N LEU A 215 -14.74 21.55 -0.41
CA LEU A 215 -16.05 20.98 -0.76
C LEU A 215 -16.54 21.49 -2.12
N ALA A 216 -16.37 22.78 -2.41
CA ALA A 216 -16.75 23.39 -3.68
C ALA A 216 -16.02 22.79 -4.91
N ARG A 217 -14.95 22.04 -4.71
CA ARG A 217 -14.19 21.38 -5.76
C ARG A 217 -14.51 19.89 -5.91
N LEU A 218 -15.32 19.36 -5.04
CA LEU A 218 -15.81 17.99 -5.13
C LEU A 218 -17.00 17.89 -6.08
N PRO A 219 -17.25 16.73 -6.70
CA PRO A 219 -18.49 16.48 -7.43
C PRO A 219 -19.72 16.78 -6.57
N GLN A 220 -20.77 17.33 -7.17
CA GLN A 220 -22.00 17.71 -6.45
C GLN A 220 -22.61 16.55 -5.66
N GLN A 221 -22.49 15.33 -6.16
CA GLN A 221 -22.93 14.11 -5.48
C GLN A 221 -22.29 13.92 -4.09
N CYS A 222 -21.10 14.48 -3.85
CA CYS A 222 -20.44 14.43 -2.55
C CYS A 222 -21.21 15.20 -1.47
N THR A 223 -21.98 16.21 -1.83
CA THR A 223 -22.83 16.96 -0.89
C THR A 223 -23.87 16.04 -0.26
N GLY A 224 -24.54 15.19 -1.05
CA GLY A 224 -25.50 14.19 -0.54
C GLY A 224 -24.86 13.21 0.42
N VAL A 225 -23.63 12.76 0.14
CA VAL A 225 -22.89 11.84 1.03
C VAL A 225 -22.54 12.52 2.37
N LEU A 226 -22.18 13.79 2.34
CA LEU A 226 -21.81 14.55 3.56
C LEU A 226 -23.01 14.90 4.43
N SER A 227 -24.17 15.13 3.81
CA SER A 227 -25.42 15.47 4.52
C SER A 227 -26.26 14.24 4.92
N ALA A 228 -25.92 13.04 4.46
CA ALA A 228 -26.58 11.83 4.89
C ALA A 228 -26.27 11.52 6.36
N LEU A 229 -27.31 11.39 7.18
CA LEU A 229 -27.25 11.01 8.59
C LEU A 229 -27.02 9.50 8.75
#